data_cc9ce96304a323d4cd55cddf52d8b35c
#
_entry.id   cc9ce96304a323d4cd55cddf52d8b35c
#
_cell.length_a   1.000
_cell.length_b   1.000
_cell.length_c   1.000
_cell.angle_alpha   90.00
_cell.angle_beta   90.00
_cell.angle_gamma   90.00
#
_symmetry.space_group_name_H-M   'P 1'
#
loop_
_entity.id
_entity.type
_entity.pdbx_description
1 polymer ?
#
loop_
_entity_poly.entity_id
_entity_poly.type
_entity_poly.pdbx_seq_one_letter_code
_entity_poly.pdbx_strand_id
1 'polypeptide(L)'
;MTASPIDGVITEPARTLEVLAHADVLVVGSGPGGLAAAIGAARAGVSVLLLERNGCFGGNITQVGVEGFAWYRHEQTQDSEGIGIEFEERAKAAGAAQPEPQSDSHALDAEAFKNVADDMVAEAGIQPLLHAMVVAPIVEDDAIIGVIVESKSGRHACLLYTSDAADDNAGV
;
A
#
# COMPACT_ATOMS: atom_id res chain seq x y z
N MET A 1 -24.50 10.50 36.94
CA MET A 1 -24.53 11.56 35.94
C MET A 1 -24.54 10.87 34.59
N THR A 2 -25.66 10.80 33.93
CA THR A 2 -25.78 10.32 32.57
C THR A 2 -25.34 11.47 31.65
N ALA A 3 -24.22 11.28 30.93
CA ALA A 3 -23.83 12.22 29.90
C ALA A 3 -24.96 12.30 28.87
N SER A 4 -25.45 13.50 28.58
CA SER A 4 -26.36 13.71 27.46
C SER A 4 -25.62 13.35 26.17
N PRO A 5 -26.29 12.67 25.23
CA PRO A 5 -25.70 12.47 23.92
C PRO A 5 -25.35 13.83 23.30
N ILE A 6 -24.20 13.93 22.65
CA ILE A 6 -23.83 15.14 21.92
C ILE A 6 -24.67 15.13 20.64
N ASP A 7 -25.78 15.88 20.66
CA ASP A 7 -26.58 16.13 19.45
C ASP A 7 -25.98 17.32 18.71
N GLY A 8 -25.56 17.11 17.48
CA GLY A 8 -25.15 18.22 16.63
C GLY A 8 -23.97 17.91 15.71
N VAL A 9 -23.64 18.89 14.88
CA VAL A 9 -22.53 18.88 13.95
C VAL A 9 -21.43 19.76 14.52
N ILE A 10 -20.20 19.26 14.57
CA ILE A 10 -19.02 20.04 14.91
C ILE A 10 -18.29 20.35 13.60
N THR A 11 -18.08 21.64 13.33
CA THR A 11 -17.25 22.04 12.19
C THR A 11 -15.78 22.04 12.60
N GLU A 12 -14.98 21.22 11.92
CA GLU A 12 -13.52 21.25 12.07
C GLU A 12 -12.98 22.52 11.40
N PRO A 13 -12.12 23.33 12.08
CA PRO A 13 -11.52 24.50 11.47
C PRO A 13 -10.65 24.14 10.26
N ALA A 14 -10.63 25.01 9.26
CA ALA A 14 -9.68 24.89 8.16
C ALA A 14 -8.23 24.92 8.69
N ARG A 15 -7.37 24.09 8.10
CA ARG A 15 -5.95 24.00 8.48
C ARG A 15 -5.06 23.99 7.24
N THR A 16 -3.88 24.56 7.39
CA THR A 16 -2.79 24.42 6.42
C THR A 16 -2.01 23.16 6.75
N LEU A 17 -1.71 22.36 5.73
CA LEU A 17 -0.99 21.11 5.88
C LEU A 17 0.40 21.23 5.27
N GLU A 18 1.37 20.62 5.93
CA GLU A 18 2.69 20.40 5.36
C GLU A 18 2.64 19.28 4.32
N VAL A 19 3.37 19.46 3.22
CA VAL A 19 3.54 18.44 2.20
C VAL A 19 4.71 17.54 2.59
N LEU A 20 4.42 16.25 2.84
CA LEU A 20 5.43 15.26 3.25
C LEU A 20 6.22 14.69 2.08
N ALA A 21 5.56 14.47 0.96
CA ALA A 21 6.16 13.78 -0.17
C ALA A 21 5.45 14.12 -1.49
N HIS A 22 6.20 13.95 -2.58
CA HIS A 22 5.71 13.92 -3.95
C HIS A 22 6.11 12.63 -4.63
N ALA A 23 5.28 12.10 -5.49
CA ALA A 23 5.59 10.93 -6.31
C ALA A 23 4.81 10.95 -7.62
N ASP A 24 5.28 10.19 -8.63
CA ASP A 24 4.53 9.99 -9.88
C ASP A 24 3.29 9.12 -9.64
N VAL A 25 3.38 8.19 -8.70
CA VAL A 25 2.30 7.26 -8.34
C VAL A 25 2.10 7.21 -6.83
N LEU A 26 0.87 7.43 -6.38
CA LEU A 26 0.44 7.18 -5.00
C LEU A 26 -0.36 5.88 -4.95
N VAL A 27 0.12 4.91 -4.20
CA VAL A 27 -0.61 3.67 -3.93
C VAL A 27 -1.16 3.71 -2.52
N VAL A 28 -2.48 3.56 -2.39
CA VAL A 28 -3.18 3.62 -1.11
C VAL A 28 -3.57 2.22 -0.66
N GLY A 29 -2.92 1.75 0.39
CA GLY A 29 -3.06 0.40 0.94
C GLY A 29 -2.05 -0.58 0.36
N SER A 30 -1.46 -1.38 1.24
CA SER A 30 -0.44 -2.39 0.93
C SER A 30 -0.96 -3.83 1.01
N GLY A 31 -2.24 -4.04 0.74
CA GLY A 31 -2.76 -5.39 0.51
C GLY A 31 -2.17 -5.99 -0.77
N PRO A 32 -2.48 -7.26 -1.10
CA PRO A 32 -1.88 -7.93 -2.26
C PRO A 32 -1.96 -7.14 -3.56
N GLY A 33 -3.10 -6.52 -3.85
CA GLY A 33 -3.27 -5.68 -5.04
C GLY A 33 -2.43 -4.40 -5.00
N GLY A 34 -2.35 -3.73 -3.83
CA GLY A 34 -1.55 -2.52 -3.65
C GLY A 34 -0.05 -2.80 -3.74
N LEU A 35 0.43 -3.89 -3.16
CA LEU A 35 1.83 -4.33 -3.30
C LEU A 35 2.17 -4.60 -4.77
N ALA A 36 1.31 -5.34 -5.48
CA ALA A 36 1.52 -5.62 -6.89
C ALA A 36 1.53 -4.34 -7.74
N ALA A 37 0.61 -3.41 -7.47
CA ALA A 37 0.55 -2.12 -8.16
C ALA A 37 1.80 -1.26 -7.90
N ALA A 38 2.22 -1.15 -6.63
CA ALA A 38 3.38 -0.36 -6.25
C ALA A 38 4.68 -0.91 -6.86
N ILE A 39 4.90 -2.23 -6.76
CA ILE A 39 6.08 -2.89 -7.31
C ILE A 39 6.08 -2.80 -8.84
N GLY A 40 4.92 -3.01 -9.48
CA GLY A 40 4.78 -2.89 -10.92
C GLY A 40 5.10 -1.48 -11.43
N ALA A 41 4.59 -0.45 -10.78
CA ALA A 41 4.87 0.95 -11.10
C ALA A 41 6.36 1.27 -10.91
N ALA A 42 6.94 0.92 -9.77
CA ALA A 42 8.35 1.16 -9.49
C ALA A 42 9.28 0.47 -10.50
N ARG A 43 8.97 -0.76 -10.90
CA ARG A 43 9.71 -1.49 -11.94
C ARG A 43 9.55 -0.88 -13.33
N ALA A 44 8.50 -0.11 -13.57
CA ALA A 44 8.34 0.69 -14.79
C ALA A 44 9.18 1.98 -14.77
N GLY A 45 9.87 2.28 -13.69
CA GLY A 45 10.84 3.36 -13.57
C GLY A 45 10.26 4.69 -13.07
N VAL A 46 9.05 4.68 -12.50
CA VAL A 46 8.42 5.87 -11.90
C VAL A 46 8.60 5.88 -10.39
N SER A 47 8.58 7.05 -9.78
CA SER A 47 8.62 7.19 -8.32
C SER A 47 7.28 6.76 -7.71
N VAL A 48 7.34 5.97 -6.64
CA VAL A 48 6.15 5.43 -5.98
C VAL A 48 6.16 5.74 -4.50
N LEU A 49 5.06 6.31 -4.00
CA LEU A 49 4.77 6.41 -2.57
C LEU A 49 3.67 5.41 -2.21
N LEU A 50 3.99 4.47 -1.32
CA LEU A 50 3.06 3.46 -0.81
C LEU A 50 2.57 3.84 0.58
N LEU A 51 1.29 4.17 0.68
CA LEU A 51 0.65 4.60 1.92
C LEU A 51 -0.08 3.44 2.57
N GLU A 52 0.26 3.12 3.82
CA GLU A 52 -0.36 2.02 4.57
C GLU A 52 -0.75 2.48 5.97
N ARG A 53 -2.00 2.23 6.36
CA ARG A 53 -2.51 2.59 7.69
C ARG A 53 -1.94 1.73 8.83
N ASN A 54 -1.54 0.51 8.53
CA ASN A 54 -0.95 -0.42 9.49
C ASN A 54 0.58 -0.28 9.56
N GLY A 55 1.20 -0.98 10.48
CA GLY A 55 2.65 -0.99 10.69
C GLY A 55 3.40 -2.03 9.86
N CYS A 56 2.75 -2.74 8.95
CA CYS A 56 3.39 -3.70 8.06
C CYS A 56 2.58 -3.86 6.77
N PHE A 57 3.22 -4.36 5.73
CA PHE A 57 2.60 -4.67 4.45
C PHE A 57 1.87 -6.02 4.49
N GLY A 58 1.07 -6.30 3.44
CA GLY A 58 0.42 -7.59 3.20
C GLY A 58 -1.10 -7.62 3.37
N GLY A 59 -1.67 -6.63 4.04
CA GLY A 59 -3.14 -6.50 4.16
C GLY A 59 -3.82 -7.74 4.72
N ASN A 60 -4.63 -8.43 3.92
CA ASN A 60 -5.38 -9.60 4.35
C ASN A 60 -4.49 -10.72 4.91
N ILE A 61 -3.32 -10.92 4.35
CA ILE A 61 -2.39 -11.96 4.78
C ILE A 61 -1.89 -11.66 6.19
N THR A 62 -1.38 -10.45 6.39
CA THR A 62 -0.61 -10.09 7.60
C THR A 62 -1.42 -9.42 8.70
N GLN A 63 -2.61 -8.87 8.36
CA GLN A 63 -3.45 -8.12 9.30
C GLN A 63 -4.76 -8.82 9.66
N VAL A 64 -5.26 -9.68 8.78
CA VAL A 64 -6.58 -10.29 8.94
C VAL A 64 -6.50 -11.80 9.14
N GLY A 65 -5.33 -12.41 8.85
CA GLY A 65 -5.13 -13.85 9.02
C GLY A 65 -5.69 -14.70 7.87
N VAL A 66 -5.77 -14.12 6.67
CA VAL A 66 -6.01 -14.90 5.43
C VAL A 66 -4.67 -15.41 4.94
N GLU A 67 -4.19 -16.45 5.58
CA GLU A 67 -2.83 -16.98 5.44
C GLU A 67 -2.73 -17.98 4.28
N GLY A 68 -2.94 -17.51 3.05
CA GLY A 68 -2.85 -18.39 1.89
C GLY A 68 -2.82 -17.69 0.55
N PHE A 69 -2.16 -18.33 -0.41
CA PHE A 69 -2.29 -18.03 -1.83
C PHE A 69 -3.30 -19.01 -2.43
N ALA A 70 -4.50 -18.56 -2.73
CA ALA A 70 -5.55 -19.38 -3.28
C ALA A 70 -5.83 -19.00 -4.74
N TRP A 71 -6.27 -19.99 -5.53
CA TRP A 71 -6.77 -19.76 -6.89
C TRP A 71 -5.74 -19.27 -7.91
N TYR A 72 -4.44 -19.46 -7.65
CA TYR A 72 -3.38 -19.19 -8.63
C TYR A 72 -3.23 -20.33 -9.64
N ARG A 73 -3.83 -21.48 -9.32
CA ARG A 73 -3.79 -22.70 -10.14
C ARG A 73 -5.16 -23.33 -10.21
N HIS A 74 -5.44 -23.94 -11.35
CA HIS A 74 -6.65 -24.73 -11.58
C HIS A 74 -6.28 -25.94 -12.43
N GLU A 75 -6.68 -27.14 -12.03
CA GLU A 75 -6.47 -28.39 -12.78
C GLU A 75 -5.04 -28.57 -13.33
N GLN A 76 -4.03 -28.27 -12.53
CA GLN A 76 -2.59 -28.33 -12.89
C GLN A 76 -2.12 -27.21 -13.84
N THR A 77 -2.96 -26.25 -14.18
CA THR A 77 -2.55 -25.02 -14.88
C THR A 77 -2.26 -23.92 -13.88
N GLN A 78 -1.32 -23.03 -14.22
CA GLN A 78 -1.08 -21.80 -13.49
C GLN A 78 -1.82 -20.67 -14.19
N ASP A 79 -2.89 -20.16 -13.57
CA ASP A 79 -3.78 -19.17 -14.16
C ASP A 79 -3.43 -17.72 -13.78
N SER A 80 -2.54 -17.56 -12.79
CA SER A 80 -2.00 -16.26 -12.38
C SER A 80 -0.50 -16.22 -12.59
N GLU A 81 0.00 -15.02 -12.96
CA GLU A 81 1.41 -14.78 -13.26
C GLU A 81 1.88 -13.47 -12.60
N GLY A 82 3.14 -13.12 -12.86
CA GLY A 82 3.73 -11.86 -12.46
C GLY A 82 4.01 -11.76 -10.96
N ILE A 83 3.78 -10.59 -10.39
CA ILE A 83 4.20 -10.25 -9.01
C ILE A 83 3.54 -11.14 -7.95
N GLY A 84 2.30 -11.59 -8.17
CA GLY A 84 1.63 -12.52 -7.26
C GLY A 84 2.37 -13.85 -7.12
N ILE A 85 2.79 -14.44 -8.23
CA ILE A 85 3.59 -15.67 -8.24
C ILE A 85 4.99 -15.42 -7.68
N GLU A 86 5.59 -14.27 -7.95
CA GLU A 86 6.89 -13.93 -7.36
C GLU A 86 6.80 -13.87 -5.82
N PHE A 87 5.74 -13.30 -5.26
CA PHE A 87 5.51 -13.34 -3.81
C PHE A 87 5.42 -14.78 -3.29
N GLU A 88 4.69 -15.65 -3.98
CA GLU A 88 4.59 -17.06 -3.61
C GLU A 88 5.96 -17.75 -3.63
N GLU A 89 6.74 -17.58 -4.70
CA GLU A 89 8.06 -18.21 -4.83
C GLU A 89 9.05 -17.68 -3.78
N ARG A 90 9.03 -16.39 -3.49
CA ARG A 90 9.85 -15.83 -2.43
C ARG A 90 9.43 -16.30 -1.04
N ALA A 91 8.13 -16.43 -0.79
CA ALA A 91 7.62 -16.98 0.46
C ALA A 91 8.07 -18.46 0.64
N LYS A 92 8.02 -19.26 -0.42
CA LYS A 92 8.55 -20.65 -0.41
C LYS A 92 10.05 -20.65 -0.10
N ALA A 93 10.82 -19.84 -0.80
CA ALA A 93 12.27 -19.74 -0.61
C ALA A 93 12.67 -19.30 0.80
N ALA A 94 11.89 -18.42 1.41
CA ALA A 94 12.07 -17.94 2.79
C ALA A 94 11.54 -18.92 3.85
N GLY A 95 10.92 -20.05 3.45
CA GLY A 95 10.27 -20.96 4.39
C GLY A 95 8.96 -20.44 5.00
N ALA A 96 8.43 -19.37 4.43
CA ALA A 96 7.18 -18.71 4.86
C ALA A 96 5.93 -19.32 4.21
N ALA A 97 6.06 -20.35 3.35
CA ALA A 97 4.96 -20.99 2.67
C ALA A 97 5.08 -22.52 2.78
N GLN A 98 3.96 -23.18 3.09
CA GLN A 98 3.83 -24.62 3.16
C GLN A 98 2.75 -25.10 2.19
N PRO A 99 2.96 -26.22 1.50
CA PRO A 99 1.93 -26.79 0.63
C PRO A 99 0.62 -27.04 1.37
N GLU A 100 -0.48 -26.68 0.76
CA GLU A 100 -1.82 -26.96 1.25
C GLU A 100 -2.47 -28.04 0.39
N PRO A 101 -2.47 -29.31 0.83
CA PRO A 101 -2.82 -30.44 -0.05
C PRO A 101 -4.25 -30.41 -0.59
N GLN A 102 -5.14 -29.63 0.05
CA GLN A 102 -6.57 -29.61 -0.26
C GLN A 102 -6.96 -28.65 -1.38
N SER A 103 -6.09 -27.68 -1.70
CA SER A 103 -6.45 -26.56 -2.58
C SER A 103 -5.43 -26.29 -3.68
N ASP A 104 -4.41 -27.13 -3.86
CA ASP A 104 -3.29 -26.90 -4.79
C ASP A 104 -2.66 -25.49 -4.62
N SER A 105 -2.63 -25.04 -3.39
CA SER A 105 -2.14 -23.71 -2.98
C SER A 105 -1.09 -23.83 -1.86
N HIS A 106 -0.73 -22.71 -1.26
CA HIS A 106 0.21 -22.64 -0.15
C HIS A 106 -0.39 -21.88 1.01
N ALA A 107 -0.36 -22.47 2.21
CA ALA A 107 -0.57 -21.78 3.46
C ALA A 107 0.66 -20.95 3.80
N LEU A 108 0.46 -19.77 4.34
CA LEU A 108 1.51 -18.80 4.65
C LEU A 108 1.70 -18.64 6.16
N ASP A 109 2.95 -18.50 6.58
CA ASP A 109 3.29 -17.90 7.85
C ASP A 109 3.24 -16.36 7.68
N ALA A 110 2.22 -15.74 8.27
CA ALA A 110 1.98 -14.31 8.13
C ALA A 110 3.14 -13.45 8.68
N GLU A 111 3.80 -13.89 9.75
CA GLU A 111 4.94 -13.16 10.32
C GLU A 111 6.17 -13.24 9.41
N ALA A 112 6.47 -14.42 8.88
CA ALA A 112 7.57 -14.59 7.94
C ALA A 112 7.28 -13.89 6.60
N PHE A 113 6.02 -13.85 6.16
CA PHE A 113 5.61 -13.15 4.94
C PHE A 113 5.82 -11.63 5.01
N LYS A 114 5.73 -11.01 6.20
CA LYS A 114 6.04 -9.58 6.37
C LYS A 114 7.45 -9.26 5.88
N ASN A 115 8.44 -10.09 6.20
CA ASN A 115 9.80 -9.90 5.73
C ASN A 115 9.91 -9.99 4.21
N VAL A 116 9.20 -10.93 3.60
CA VAL A 116 9.17 -11.06 2.13
C VAL A 116 8.58 -9.79 1.48
N ALA A 117 7.51 -9.24 2.06
CA ALA A 117 6.91 -8.01 1.57
C ALA A 117 7.82 -6.80 1.76
N ASP A 118 8.49 -6.69 2.92
CA ASP A 118 9.45 -5.63 3.22
C ASP A 118 10.61 -5.66 2.22
N ASP A 119 11.19 -6.83 1.97
CA ASP A 119 12.30 -7.02 1.03
C ASP A 119 11.89 -6.60 -0.40
N MET A 120 10.73 -7.04 -0.87
CA MET A 120 10.25 -6.71 -2.22
C MET A 120 9.96 -5.21 -2.39
N VAL A 121 9.42 -4.55 -1.37
CA VAL A 121 9.19 -3.10 -1.37
C VAL A 121 10.52 -2.34 -1.39
N ALA A 122 11.49 -2.77 -0.58
CA ALA A 122 12.82 -2.16 -0.50
C ALA A 122 13.62 -2.34 -1.80
N GLU A 123 13.63 -3.56 -2.35
CA GLU A 123 14.32 -3.87 -3.62
C GLU A 123 13.75 -3.08 -4.81
N ALA A 124 12.44 -2.80 -4.80
CA ALA A 124 11.80 -1.99 -5.83
C ALA A 124 12.06 -0.48 -5.68
N GLY A 125 12.69 -0.05 -4.58
CA GLY A 125 12.98 1.37 -4.32
C GLY A 125 11.72 2.21 -4.02
N ILE A 126 10.65 1.57 -3.57
CA ILE A 126 9.40 2.24 -3.20
C ILE A 126 9.61 3.03 -1.91
N GLN A 127 9.08 4.24 -1.83
CA GLN A 127 9.01 5.01 -0.60
C GLN A 127 7.75 4.60 0.19
N PRO A 128 7.87 3.92 1.33
CA PRO A 128 6.71 3.55 2.13
C PRO A 128 6.40 4.62 3.20
N LEU A 129 5.12 4.78 3.50
CA LEU A 129 4.66 5.54 4.66
C LEU A 129 3.67 4.66 5.44
N LEU A 130 4.16 4.00 6.47
CA LEU A 130 3.38 3.16 7.38
C LEU A 130 2.69 4.00 8.47
N HIS A 131 1.67 3.43 9.11
CA HIS A 131 0.84 4.11 10.10
C HIS A 131 0.21 5.41 9.58
N ALA A 132 -0.03 5.50 8.28
CA ALA A 132 -0.59 6.65 7.60
C ALA A 132 -1.93 6.30 6.94
N MET A 133 -3.01 6.78 7.52
CA MET A 133 -4.35 6.56 6.99
C MET A 133 -4.71 7.69 6.03
N VAL A 134 -5.03 7.36 4.78
CA VAL A 134 -5.60 8.33 3.84
C VAL A 134 -7.01 8.67 4.29
N VAL A 135 -7.27 9.97 4.47
CA VAL A 135 -8.53 10.49 5.01
C VAL A 135 -9.32 11.33 4.02
N ALA A 136 -8.67 11.88 3.00
CA ALA A 136 -9.34 12.61 1.92
C ALA A 136 -8.45 12.68 0.66
N PRO A 137 -9.04 12.79 -0.54
CA PRO A 137 -8.34 13.21 -1.73
C PRO A 137 -8.11 14.73 -1.71
N ILE A 138 -7.07 15.17 -2.40
CA ILE A 138 -6.87 16.58 -2.79
C ILE A 138 -7.24 16.65 -4.27
N VAL A 139 -8.22 17.50 -4.59
CA VAL A 139 -8.78 17.61 -5.93
C VAL A 139 -8.62 19.04 -6.43
N GLU A 140 -8.13 19.19 -7.65
CA GLU A 140 -8.02 20.45 -8.38
C GLU A 140 -8.49 20.21 -9.82
N ASP A 141 -9.35 21.08 -10.35
CA ASP A 141 -9.91 20.99 -11.70
C ASP A 141 -10.43 19.58 -12.09
N ASP A 142 -11.20 18.96 -11.17
CA ASP A 142 -11.75 17.60 -11.30
C ASP A 142 -10.69 16.47 -11.37
N ALA A 143 -9.43 16.76 -11.13
CA ALA A 143 -8.35 15.78 -11.03
C ALA A 143 -7.89 15.56 -9.59
N ILE A 144 -7.56 14.32 -9.24
CA ILE A 144 -6.90 14.03 -7.96
C ILE A 144 -5.43 14.36 -8.11
N ILE A 145 -4.96 15.38 -7.39
CA ILE A 145 -3.56 15.82 -7.36
C ILE A 145 -2.79 15.32 -6.15
N GLY A 146 -3.44 14.61 -5.25
CA GLY A 146 -2.81 14.08 -4.04
C GLY A 146 -3.83 13.56 -3.04
N VAL A 147 -3.34 13.29 -1.84
CA VAL A 147 -4.15 12.81 -0.73
C VAL A 147 -3.74 13.45 0.59
N ILE A 148 -4.70 13.54 1.51
CA ILE A 148 -4.46 13.90 2.91
C ILE A 148 -4.31 12.62 3.72
N VAL A 149 -3.24 12.55 4.52
CA VAL A 149 -2.96 11.44 5.43
C VAL A 149 -3.04 11.89 6.88
N GLU A 150 -3.51 11.00 7.73
CA GLU A 150 -3.48 11.14 9.19
C GLU A 150 -2.55 10.09 9.77
N SER A 151 -1.64 10.50 10.64
CA SER A 151 -0.67 9.64 11.32
C SER A 151 -0.50 10.06 12.78
N LYS A 152 0.32 9.35 13.53
CA LYS A 152 0.70 9.76 14.90
C LYS A 152 1.48 11.08 14.93
N SER A 153 2.11 11.46 13.82
CA SER A 153 2.83 12.72 13.68
C SER A 153 1.93 13.90 13.28
N GLY A 154 0.67 13.61 12.98
CA GLY A 154 -0.32 14.62 12.57
C GLY A 154 -0.86 14.37 11.17
N ARG A 155 -1.54 15.41 10.67
CA ARG A 155 -2.18 15.40 9.36
C ARG A 155 -1.29 16.15 8.35
N HIS A 156 -1.04 15.51 7.21
CA HIS A 156 -0.15 15.99 6.16
C HIS A 156 -0.74 15.75 4.77
N ALA A 157 -0.15 16.38 3.75
CA ALA A 157 -0.44 16.14 2.35
C ALA A 157 0.65 15.28 1.70
N CYS A 158 0.25 14.41 0.77
CA CYS A 158 1.13 13.75 -0.18
C CYS A 158 0.62 14.04 -1.59
N LEU A 159 1.47 14.54 -2.46
CA LEU A 159 1.07 15.06 -3.76
C LEU A 159 1.59 14.17 -4.90
N LEU A 160 0.84 14.15 -5.99
CA LEU A 160 1.31 13.66 -7.27
C LEU A 160 2.16 14.75 -7.95
N TYR A 161 3.20 14.36 -8.70
CA TYR A 161 3.80 15.29 -9.64
C TYR A 161 2.77 15.62 -10.71
N THR A 162 2.55 16.92 -10.94
CA THR A 162 1.77 17.42 -12.08
C THR A 162 2.73 17.79 -13.20
N SER A 163 2.25 17.85 -14.43
CA SER A 163 3.08 18.24 -15.58
C SER A 163 3.81 19.58 -15.38
N ASP A 164 3.21 20.51 -14.64
CA ASP A 164 3.78 21.83 -14.38
C ASP A 164 4.87 21.78 -13.29
N ALA A 165 4.78 20.84 -12.32
CA ALA A 165 5.81 20.66 -11.29
C ALA A 165 7.05 19.91 -11.79
N ALA A 166 6.96 19.15 -12.88
CA ALA A 166 8.08 18.46 -13.47
C ALA A 166 9.05 19.44 -14.19
N ASP A 167 8.55 20.55 -14.70
CA ASP A 167 9.37 21.57 -15.40
C ASP A 167 10.20 22.43 -14.42
N ASP A 168 9.75 22.62 -13.17
CA ASP A 168 10.47 23.41 -12.16
C ASP A 168 11.71 22.68 -11.59
N ASN A 169 11.81 21.35 -11.71
CA ASN A 169 12.95 20.56 -11.26
C ASN A 169 13.99 20.22 -12.35
N ALA A 170 13.75 20.60 -13.60
CA ALA A 170 14.68 20.37 -14.71
C ALA A 170 15.85 21.39 -14.77
N GLY A 171 16.01 22.21 -13.76
CA GLY A 171 16.96 23.32 -13.71
C GLY A 171 17.85 23.40 -12.47
N VAL A 172 18.46 22.27 -12.00
CA VAL A 172 19.59 22.33 -11.03
C VAL A 172 20.65 21.34 -11.45
#